data_a562a604832737673d018d6f66496b2a
#
_entry.id   a562a604832737673d018d6f66496b2a
#
_cell.length_a   1.000
_cell.length_b   1.000
_cell.length_c   1.000
_cell.angle_alpha   90.00
_cell.angle_beta   90.00
_cell.angle_gamma   90.00
#
_symmetry.space_group_name_H-M   'P 1'
#
loop_
_entity.id
_entity.type
_entity.pdbx_description
1 polymer ?
#
loop_
_entity_poly.entity_id
_entity_poly.type
_entity_poly.pdbx_seq_one_letter_code
_entity_poly.pdbx_strand_id
1 'polypeptide(L)' 'MIDLDIVLQEILLRLLDIIIQGGKQSEKIIVSDRVYELLMDITIMPRSVRYENSVFYIADIPVEKGTIPQAEDKVWFKIA' A
#
# COMPACT_ATOMS: atom_id res chain seq x y z
N MET A 1 5.27 5.37 -15.79
CA MET A 1 4.89 6.30 -14.71
C MET A 1 3.92 5.60 -13.78
N ILE A 2 4.15 5.70 -12.49
CA ILE A 2 3.28 5.08 -11.48
C ILE A 2 2.14 6.04 -11.18
N ASP A 3 0.91 5.52 -11.22
CA ASP A 3 -0.26 6.25 -10.78
C ASP A 3 -0.62 5.76 -9.38
N LEU A 4 -0.53 6.64 -8.40
CA LEU A 4 -0.80 6.29 -7.00
C LEU A 4 -2.23 5.78 -6.81
N ASP A 5 -3.20 6.36 -7.51
CA ASP A 5 -4.59 5.91 -7.40
C ASP A 5 -4.75 4.45 -7.83
N ILE A 6 -4.06 4.07 -8.90
CA ILE A 6 -4.07 2.69 -9.38
C ILE A 6 -3.42 1.76 -8.35
N VAL A 7 -2.29 2.18 -7.78
CA VAL A 7 -1.61 1.38 -6.76
C VAL A 7 -2.50 1.20 -5.53
N LEU A 8 -3.16 2.26 -5.08
CA LEU A 8 -4.07 2.18 -3.93
C LEU A 8 -5.24 1.25 -4.22
N GLN A 9 -5.82 1.32 -5.41
CA GLN A 9 -6.89 0.41 -5.81
C GLN A 9 -6.42 -1.05 -5.78
N GLU A 10 -5.24 -1.32 -6.29
CA GLU A 10 -4.70 -2.67 -6.30
C GLU A 10 -4.47 -3.19 -4.88
N ILE A 11 -3.96 -2.34 -3.99
CA ILE A 11 -3.77 -2.71 -2.58
C ILE A 11 -5.11 -3.07 -1.95
N LEU A 12 -6.13 -2.21 -2.14
CA LEU A 12 -7.45 -2.44 -1.56
C LEU A 12 -8.10 -3.70 -2.11
N LEU A 13 -7.97 -3.95 -3.40
CA LEU A 13 -8.50 -5.16 -4.02
C LEU A 13 -7.81 -6.40 -3.48
N ARG A 14 -6.51 -6.35 -3.28
CA ARG A 14 -5.76 -7.48 -2.72
C ARG A 14 -6.18 -7.75 -1.27
N LEU A 15 -6.38 -6.70 -0.49
CA LEU A 15 -6.85 -6.86 0.90
C LEU A 15 -8.24 -7.48 0.94
N LEU A 16 -9.12 -7.03 0.06
CA LEU A 16 -10.48 -7.59 -0.04
C LEU A 16 -10.42 -9.07 -0.43
N ASP A 17 -9.56 -9.42 -1.37
CA ASP A 17 -9.39 -10.80 -1.82
C ASP A 17 -8.93 -11.71 -0.67
N ILE A 18 -8.01 -11.24 0.14
CA ILE A 18 -7.54 -11.97 1.32
C ILE A 18 -8.68 -12.22 2.29
N ILE A 19 -9.52 -11.22 2.53
CA ILE A 19 -10.67 -11.34 3.42
C ILE A 19 -11.68 -12.35 2.88
N ILE A 20 -11.97 -12.27 1.58
CA ILE A 20 -12.93 -13.17 0.93
C ILE A 20 -12.46 -14.62 1.01
N GLN A 21 -11.16 -14.84 0.87
CA GLN A 21 -10.59 -16.20 0.94
C GLN A 21 -10.44 -16.71 2.38
N GLY A 22 -10.88 -15.92 3.36
CA GLY A 22 -10.78 -16.33 4.76
C GLY A 22 -9.39 -16.23 5.33
N GLY A 23 -8.53 -15.43 4.71
CA GLY A 23 -7.17 -15.20 5.19
C GLY A 23 -7.13 -14.41 6.47
N LYS A 24 -5.98 -14.43 7.14
CA LYS A 24 -5.76 -13.65 8.34
C LYS A 24 -5.63 -12.18 7.98
N GLN A 25 -5.99 -11.32 8.92
CA GLN A 25 -5.79 -9.88 8.75
C GLN A 25 -4.31 -9.60 8.54
N SER A 26 -4.02 -8.76 7.55
CA SER A 26 -2.65 -8.39 7.24
C SER A 26 -2.06 -7.51 8.33
N GLU A 27 -0.79 -7.71 8.63
CA GLU A 27 -0.11 -6.96 9.68
C GLU A 27 0.49 -5.66 9.17
N LYS A 28 0.95 -5.65 7.92
CA LYS A 28 1.57 -4.46 7.33
C LYS A 28 1.57 -4.54 5.82
N ILE A 29 1.73 -3.39 5.21
CA ILE A 29 1.87 -3.26 3.76
C ILE A 29 3.26 -2.69 3.49
N ILE A 30 4.05 -3.39 2.69
CA ILE A 30 5.37 -2.92 2.29
C ILE A 30 5.26 -2.35 0.89
N VAL A 31 5.71 -1.12 0.71
CA VAL A 31 5.65 -0.44 -0.58
C VAL A 31 7.06 -0.12 -1.05
N SER A 32 7.23 0.02 -2.36
CA SER A 32 8.50 0.44 -2.92
C SER A 32 8.83 1.88 -2.51
N ASP A 33 10.10 2.25 -2.62
CA ASP A 33 10.54 3.61 -2.33
C ASP A 33 9.74 4.62 -3.15
N ARG A 34 9.48 4.30 -4.41
CA ARG A 34 8.75 5.20 -5.30
C ARG A 34 7.33 5.43 -4.84
N VAL A 35 6.64 4.36 -4.44
CA VAL A 35 5.27 4.47 -3.93
C VAL A 35 5.24 5.27 -2.64
N TYR A 36 6.22 5.04 -1.77
CA TYR A 36 6.31 5.80 -0.51
C TYR A 36 6.50 7.29 -0.77
N GLU A 37 7.35 7.66 -1.74
CA GLU A 37 7.53 9.06 -2.13
C GLU A 37 6.23 9.68 -2.62
N LEU A 38 5.45 8.93 -3.42
CA LEU A 38 4.16 9.39 -3.90
C LEU A 38 3.18 9.61 -2.74
N LEU A 39 3.22 8.75 -1.74
CA LEU A 39 2.39 8.93 -0.54
C LEU A 39 2.77 10.20 0.21
N MET A 40 4.06 10.50 0.30
CA MET A 40 4.52 11.70 0.99
C MET A 40 4.15 12.98 0.25
N ASP A 41 3.96 12.91 -1.07
CA ASP A 41 3.61 14.07 -1.89
C ASP A 41 2.11 14.33 -1.98
N ILE A 42 1.28 13.48 -1.37
CA ILE A 42 -0.17 13.67 -1.41
C ILE A 42 -0.56 14.97 -0.73
N THR A 43 -1.29 15.83 -1.45
CA THR A 43 -1.82 17.07 -0.92
C THR A 43 -3.17 16.85 -0.25
N ILE A 44 -3.99 15.98 -0.85
CA ILE A 44 -5.30 15.62 -0.31
C ILE A 44 -5.32 14.11 -0.10
N MET A 45 -5.45 13.70 1.16
CA MET A 45 -5.40 12.29 1.52
C MET A 45 -6.70 11.58 1.12
N PRO A 46 -6.62 10.47 0.34
CA PRO A 46 -7.81 9.65 0.10
C PRO A 46 -8.35 9.07 1.39
N ARG A 47 -9.64 8.70 1.40
CA ARG A 47 -10.27 8.14 2.59
C ARG A 47 -9.61 6.86 3.10
N SER A 48 -9.07 6.07 2.21
CA SER A 48 -8.43 4.82 2.58
C SER A 48 -7.05 5.01 3.20
N VAL A 49 -6.49 6.23 3.10
CA VAL A 49 -5.14 6.53 3.57
C VAL A 49 -5.20 7.47 4.76
N ARG A 50 -4.43 7.15 5.79
CA ARG A 50 -4.30 7.98 6.98
C ARG A 50 -2.82 8.15 7.30
N TYR A 51 -2.45 9.31 7.81
CA TYR A 51 -1.09 9.57 8.27
C TYR A 51 -1.15 9.97 9.72
N GLU A 52 -0.52 9.21 10.59
CA GLU A 52 -0.57 9.44 12.02
C GLU A 52 0.75 8.97 12.66
N ASN A 53 1.29 9.81 13.54
CA ASN A 53 2.56 9.49 14.23
C ASN A 53 3.68 9.11 13.27
N SER A 54 3.79 9.81 12.16
CA SER A 54 4.79 9.59 11.11
C SER A 54 4.65 8.25 10.39
N VAL A 55 3.47 7.62 10.46
CA VAL A 55 3.20 6.36 9.80
C VAL A 55 1.97 6.51 8.91
N PHE A 56 2.09 6.04 7.66
CA PHE A 56 0.94 5.94 6.77
C PHE A 56 0.18 4.66 7.06
N TYR A 57 -1.15 4.73 6.95
CA TYR A 57 -2.04 3.58 7.08
C TYR A 57 -2.94 3.51 5.87
N ILE A 58 -3.09 2.33 5.30
CA ILE A 58 -4.07 2.07 4.24
C ILE A 58 -5.05 1.05 4.78
N ALA A 59 -6.34 1.41 4.82
CA ALA A 59 -7.38 0.57 5.43
C ALA A 59 -6.99 0.13 6.85
N ASP A 60 -6.42 1.06 7.63
CA ASP A 60 -5.96 0.86 9.00
C ASP A 60 -4.79 -0.11 9.15
N ILE A 61 -4.12 -0.45 8.06
CA ILE A 61 -2.93 -1.31 8.07
C ILE A 61 -1.69 -0.43 7.88
N PRO A 62 -0.69 -0.53 8.76
CA PRO A 62 0.50 0.32 8.65
C PRO A 62 1.29 0.02 7.38
N VAL A 63 1.83 1.09 6.80
CA VAL A 63 2.63 1.01 5.57
C VAL A 63 4.09 1.23 5.91
N GLU A 64 4.94 0.37 5.39
CA GLU A 64 6.39 0.50 5.53
C GLU A 64 7.03 0.59 4.16
N LYS A 65 8.13 1.32 4.11
CA LYS A 65 8.98 1.36 2.92
C LYS A 65 9.93 0.16 2.96
N GLY A 66 10.03 -0.56 1.85
CA GLY A 66 10.91 -1.71 1.78
C GLY A 66 11.39 -1.99 0.38
N THR A 67 12.36 -2.90 0.27
CA THR A 67 12.87 -3.33 -1.02
C THR A 67 11.93 -4.38 -1.59
N ILE A 68 11.40 -4.09 -2.78
CA ILE A 68 10.56 -5.04 -3.50
C ILE A 68 11.34 -5.51 -4.71
N PRO A 69 11.50 -6.83 -4.90
CA PRO A 69 12.21 -7.34 -6.07
C PRO A 69 11.56 -6.84 -7.36
N GLN A 70 12.38 -6.33 -8.27
CA GLN A 70 11.92 -5.83 -9.56
C GLN A 70 11.89 -6.91 -10.64
N ALA A 71 12.03 -8.16 -10.26
CA ALA A 71 12.06 -9.26 -11.22
C ALA A 71 10.77 -9.35 -12.03
N GLU A 72 9.66 -8.91 -11.45
CA GLU A 72 8.39 -8.86 -12.12
C GLU A 72 7.99 -7.39 -12.31
N ASP A 73 7.73 -7.00 -13.53
CA ASP A 73 7.23 -5.66 -13.77
C ASP A 73 5.93 -5.43 -13.03
N LYS A 74 5.79 -4.26 -12.45
CA LYS A 74 4.56 -3.78 -11.81
C LYS A 74 4.27 -4.32 -10.41
N VAL A 75 5.26 -4.85 -9.72
CA VAL A 75 5.08 -5.15 -8.30
C VAL A 75 5.55 -3.94 -7.50
N TRP A 76 4.59 -3.17 -6.99
CA TRP A 76 4.88 -1.95 -6.27
C TRP A 76 4.67 -2.08 -4.76
N PHE A 77 4.07 -3.18 -4.32
CA PHE A 77 3.76 -3.39 -2.92
C PHE A 77 3.73 -4.88 -2.61
N LYS A 78 3.81 -5.18 -1.31
CA LYS A 78 3.68 -6.52 -0.79
C LYS A 78 2.86 -6.43 0.50
N ILE A 79 1.87 -7.30 0.63
CA ILE A 79 1.06 -7.39 1.84
C ILE A 79 1.58 -8.55 2.68
N ALA A 80 1.98 -8.22 3.90
CA ALA A 80 2.54 -9.20 4.82
C ALA A 80 1.53 -9.64 5.88
#